data_ea196ac28333dbc882650cde28476b6a
#
_entry.id   ea196ac28333dbc882650cde28476b6a
#
_cell.length_a   1.000
_cell.length_b   1.000
_cell.length_c   1.000
_cell.angle_alpha   90.00
_cell.angle_beta   90.00
_cell.angle_gamma   90.00
#
_symmetry.space_group_name_H-M   'P 1'
#
loop_
_entity.id
_entity.type
_entity.pdbx_description
1 polymer ?
#
loop_
_entity_poly.entity_id
_entity_poly.type
_entity_poly.pdbx_seq_one_letter_code
_entity_poly.pdbx_strand_id
1 'polypeptide(L)'
;MPALICGSLAFDTITTFPGKFGEQILPDQLHILNVSFLVPELRREFGGCAGNIAYTLHQLGGEPVVMATLGSDGADYLARLQGWSADTSLVTTVDKAYTAQAIIITDTDNNQITAFHPGAMQDAGEVPIPARKDLKIAIIAPDGRDAM
;
A
#
# COMPACT_ATOMS: atom_id res chain seq x y z
N MET A 1 11.80 -3.00 22.28
CA MET A 1 11.24 -1.64 22.51
C MET A 1 10.32 -1.32 21.36
N PRO A 2 9.03 -1.10 21.64
CA PRO A 2 8.06 -0.87 20.60
C PRO A 2 8.30 0.48 19.89
N ALA A 3 8.15 0.45 18.55
CA ALA A 3 8.22 1.62 17.69
C ALA A 3 6.89 1.81 16.95
N LEU A 4 6.34 3.01 17.04
CA LEU A 4 5.15 3.40 16.28
C LEU A 4 5.53 3.61 14.81
N ILE A 5 4.76 3.01 13.94
CA ILE A 5 4.91 3.17 12.49
C ILE A 5 3.58 3.67 11.95
N CYS A 6 3.57 4.95 11.57
CA CYS A 6 2.43 5.59 10.90
C CYS A 6 2.69 5.63 9.40
N GLY A 7 1.72 5.23 8.60
CA GLY A 7 1.85 5.24 7.15
C GLY A 7 0.85 4.32 6.48
N SER A 8 0.92 4.24 5.16
CA SER A 8 0.00 3.46 4.36
C SER A 8 0.17 1.95 4.50
N LEU A 9 -0.95 1.24 4.45
CA LEU A 9 -1.05 -0.17 4.10
C LEU A 9 -1.74 -0.24 2.73
N ALA A 10 -1.16 -0.95 1.78
CA ALA A 10 -1.68 -1.02 0.42
C ALA A 10 -1.48 -2.41 -0.19
N PHE A 11 -2.24 -2.71 -1.22
CA PHE A 11 -1.96 -3.85 -2.08
C PHE A 11 -1.33 -3.37 -3.38
N ASP A 12 -0.33 -4.09 -3.87
CA ASP A 12 0.29 -3.86 -5.17
C ASP A 12 -0.15 -4.99 -6.12
N THR A 13 -1.02 -4.66 -7.08
CA THR A 13 -1.39 -5.55 -8.17
C THR A 13 -0.42 -5.32 -9.32
N ILE A 14 0.47 -6.29 -9.53
CA ILE A 14 1.58 -6.20 -10.47
C ILE A 14 1.32 -7.12 -11.64
N THR A 15 1.40 -6.55 -12.84
CA THR A 15 1.22 -7.27 -14.09
C THR A 15 2.38 -6.97 -15.05
N THR A 16 2.67 -7.91 -15.96
CA THR A 16 3.67 -7.74 -16.99
C THR A 16 3.03 -7.83 -18.37
N PHE A 17 3.22 -6.80 -19.16
CA PHE A 17 2.85 -6.79 -20.57
C PHE A 17 4.02 -7.34 -21.40
N PRO A 18 3.83 -8.43 -22.18
CA PRO A 18 4.92 -9.07 -22.92
C PRO A 18 5.24 -8.36 -24.26
N GLY A 19 5.19 -7.05 -24.28
CA GLY A 19 5.47 -6.17 -25.40
C GLY A 19 5.98 -4.83 -24.92
N LYS A 20 6.01 -3.84 -25.81
CA LYS A 20 6.42 -2.46 -25.51
C LYS A 20 5.24 -1.51 -25.60
N PHE A 21 5.09 -0.63 -24.62
CA PHE A 21 4.04 0.40 -24.65
C PHE A 21 4.16 1.29 -25.88
N GLY A 22 5.40 1.65 -26.27
CA GLY A 22 5.66 2.49 -27.43
C GLY A 22 5.20 1.90 -28.76
N GLU A 23 4.97 0.59 -28.85
CA GLU A 23 4.41 -0.07 -30.04
C GLU A 23 2.88 -0.05 -30.06
N GLN A 24 2.24 0.14 -28.89
CA GLN A 24 0.79 0.13 -28.73
C GLN A 24 0.19 1.54 -28.62
N ILE A 25 0.97 2.48 -28.08
CA ILE A 25 0.54 3.86 -27.88
C ILE A 25 1.07 4.70 -29.04
N LEU A 26 0.16 5.17 -29.88
CA LEU A 26 0.50 6.00 -31.04
C LEU A 26 0.64 7.46 -30.61
N PRO A 27 1.83 8.08 -30.69
CA PRO A 27 2.06 9.45 -30.20
C PRO A 27 1.14 10.49 -30.83
N ASP A 28 0.84 10.33 -32.11
CA ASP A 28 0.00 11.27 -32.88
C ASP A 28 -1.49 11.15 -32.56
N GLN A 29 -1.91 10.13 -31.76
CA GLN A 29 -3.30 9.84 -31.45
C GLN A 29 -3.58 9.88 -29.93
N LEU A 30 -2.73 10.51 -29.14
CA LEU A 30 -2.92 10.62 -27.69
C LEU A 30 -4.23 11.30 -27.27
N HIS A 31 -4.79 12.15 -28.13
CA HIS A 31 -6.06 12.85 -27.90
C HIS A 31 -7.30 11.94 -27.91
N ILE A 32 -7.17 10.72 -28.44
CA ILE A 32 -8.23 9.68 -28.50
C ILE A 32 -7.70 8.34 -27.98
N LEU A 33 -6.81 8.37 -27.01
CA LEU A 33 -6.15 7.17 -26.50
C LEU A 33 -7.16 6.13 -25.99
N ASN A 34 -7.16 4.97 -26.65
CA ASN A 34 -7.90 3.79 -26.24
C ASN A 34 -7.00 2.57 -26.43
N VAL A 35 -6.33 2.15 -25.34
CA VAL A 35 -5.35 1.07 -25.36
C VAL A 35 -5.76 -0.03 -24.39
N SER A 36 -5.62 -1.28 -24.83
CA SER A 36 -5.85 -2.47 -24.02
C SER A 36 -4.61 -3.33 -24.02
N PHE A 37 -4.13 -3.67 -22.84
CA PHE A 37 -2.97 -4.57 -22.69
C PHE A 37 -3.43 -5.95 -22.25
N LEU A 38 -3.07 -6.98 -23.01
CA LEU A 38 -3.22 -8.36 -22.57
C LEU A 38 -2.04 -8.70 -21.66
N VAL A 39 -2.33 -8.90 -20.38
CA VAL A 39 -1.35 -9.26 -19.35
C VAL A 39 -1.62 -10.69 -18.89
N PRO A 40 -0.76 -11.65 -19.24
CA PRO A 40 -0.99 -13.08 -18.96
C PRO A 40 -0.78 -13.43 -17.49
N GLU A 41 -0.03 -12.61 -16.76
CA GLU A 41 0.31 -12.84 -15.36
C GLU A 41 -0.12 -11.67 -14.49
N LEU A 42 -0.68 -12.00 -13.33
CA LEU A 42 -1.04 -11.05 -12.29
C LEU A 42 -0.62 -11.61 -10.94
N ARG A 43 0.04 -10.79 -10.15
CA ARG A 43 0.32 -11.08 -8.75
C ARG A 43 -0.16 -9.94 -7.87
N ARG A 44 -0.63 -10.26 -6.67
CA ARG A 44 -1.01 -9.30 -5.65
C ARG A 44 -0.04 -9.41 -4.49
N GLU A 45 0.61 -8.31 -4.15
CA GLU A 45 1.60 -8.22 -3.08
C GLU A 45 1.11 -7.30 -1.96
N PHE A 46 1.63 -7.51 -0.78
CA PHE A 46 1.40 -6.62 0.36
C PHE A 46 2.40 -5.47 0.30
N GLY A 47 1.92 -4.26 0.10
CA GLY A 47 2.70 -3.05 -0.05
C GLY A 47 2.31 -1.99 0.98
N GLY A 48 2.65 -0.74 0.66
CA GLY A 48 2.46 0.40 1.55
C GLY A 48 3.64 0.62 2.50
N CYS A 49 3.89 1.89 2.81
CA CYS A 49 5.10 2.27 3.55
C CYS A 49 5.12 1.71 4.97
N ALA A 50 4.00 1.77 5.71
CA ALA A 50 3.96 1.23 7.07
C ALA A 50 4.16 -0.29 7.08
N GLY A 51 3.56 -1.00 6.15
CA GLY A 51 3.70 -2.45 6.04
C GLY A 51 5.15 -2.88 5.80
N ASN A 52 5.83 -2.23 4.85
CA ASN A 52 7.22 -2.52 4.52
C ASN A 52 8.18 -2.19 5.67
N ILE A 53 7.96 -1.06 6.35
CA ILE A 53 8.76 -0.65 7.50
C ILE A 53 8.53 -1.62 8.68
N ALA A 54 7.28 -1.99 8.95
CA ALA A 54 6.94 -2.95 10.01
C ALA A 54 7.57 -4.32 9.76
N TYR A 55 7.53 -4.81 8.51
CA TYR A 55 8.21 -6.04 8.13
C TYR A 55 9.72 -5.96 8.37
N THR A 56 10.35 -4.88 7.91
CA THR A 56 11.80 -4.69 8.07
C THR A 56 12.18 -4.63 9.55
N LEU A 57 11.42 -3.88 10.36
CA LEU A 57 11.66 -3.79 11.80
C LEU A 57 11.51 -5.16 12.49
N HIS A 58 10.47 -5.92 12.12
CA HIS A 58 10.28 -7.28 12.62
C HIS A 58 11.48 -8.18 12.29
N GLN A 59 11.98 -8.15 11.04
CA GLN A 59 13.14 -8.95 10.61
C GLN A 59 14.42 -8.58 11.38
N LEU A 60 14.53 -7.34 11.87
CA LEU A 60 15.62 -6.87 12.72
C LEU A 60 15.41 -7.19 14.22
N GLY A 61 14.36 -7.93 14.57
CA GLY A 61 14.03 -8.28 15.95
C GLY A 61 13.38 -7.16 16.76
N GLY A 62 12.86 -6.12 16.08
CA GLY A 62 12.12 -5.04 16.72
C GLY A 62 10.64 -5.37 16.90
N GLU A 63 9.93 -4.49 17.61
CA GLU A 63 8.51 -4.63 17.97
C GLU A 63 7.69 -3.55 17.25
N PRO A 64 7.14 -3.83 16.04
CA PRO A 64 6.35 -2.85 15.31
C PRO A 64 4.97 -2.66 15.91
N VAL A 65 4.58 -1.41 16.12
CA VAL A 65 3.21 -0.96 16.43
C VAL A 65 2.71 -0.21 15.22
N VAL A 66 1.76 -0.79 14.48
CA VAL A 66 1.30 -0.25 13.19
C VAL A 66 0.08 0.62 13.41
N MET A 67 0.16 1.88 12.99
CA MET A 67 -0.96 2.82 12.93
C MET A 67 -1.24 3.14 11.46
N ALA A 68 -2.36 2.64 10.97
CA ALA A 68 -2.73 2.71 9.56
C ALA A 68 -4.23 2.42 9.35
N THR A 69 -4.70 2.55 8.13
CA THR A 69 -6.05 2.17 7.73
C THR A 69 -6.04 1.02 6.73
N LEU A 70 -7.02 0.15 6.83
CA LEU A 70 -7.37 -0.89 5.85
C LEU A 70 -8.81 -0.70 5.41
N GLY A 71 -9.15 -1.14 4.22
CA GLY A 71 -10.52 -1.21 3.76
C GLY A 71 -11.22 -2.52 4.12
N SER A 72 -12.43 -2.69 3.63
CA SER A 72 -13.26 -3.91 3.84
C SER A 72 -12.61 -5.19 3.31
N ASP A 73 -11.64 -5.08 2.40
CA ASP A 73 -10.86 -6.18 1.83
C ASP A 73 -9.52 -6.42 2.53
N GLY A 74 -9.26 -5.74 3.66
CA GLY A 74 -7.97 -5.73 4.35
C GLY A 74 -7.71 -6.89 5.31
N ALA A 75 -8.63 -7.85 5.47
CA ALA A 75 -8.53 -8.92 6.46
C ALA A 75 -7.24 -9.75 6.33
N ASP A 76 -6.83 -10.09 5.10
CA ASP A 76 -5.61 -10.86 4.85
C ASP A 76 -4.36 -10.06 5.24
N TYR A 77 -4.39 -8.74 5.02
CA TYR A 77 -3.30 -7.87 5.43
C TYR A 77 -3.16 -7.82 6.95
N LEU A 78 -4.29 -7.64 7.63
CA LEU A 78 -4.32 -7.63 9.10
C LEU A 78 -3.79 -8.96 9.68
N ALA A 79 -4.25 -10.09 9.14
CA ALA A 79 -3.78 -11.41 9.54
C ALA A 79 -2.26 -11.58 9.31
N ARG A 80 -1.73 -11.05 8.22
CA ARG A 80 -0.28 -11.07 7.93
C ARG A 80 0.52 -10.30 8.98
N LEU A 81 0.09 -9.08 9.35
CA LEU A 81 0.76 -8.29 10.39
C LEU A 81 0.74 -9.02 11.74
N GLN A 82 -0.40 -9.58 12.11
CA GLN A 82 -0.56 -10.37 13.35
C GLN A 82 0.33 -11.62 13.35
N GLY A 83 0.52 -12.25 12.20
CA GLY A 83 1.42 -13.40 12.03
C GLY A 83 2.90 -13.08 12.34
N TRP A 84 3.29 -11.81 12.28
CA TRP A 84 4.62 -11.33 12.70
C TRP A 84 4.65 -10.83 14.15
N SER A 85 3.55 -11.00 14.89
CA SER A 85 3.38 -10.43 16.22
C SER A 85 3.49 -8.90 16.27
N ALA A 86 3.16 -8.23 15.16
CA ALA A 86 3.02 -6.79 15.15
C ALA A 86 1.82 -6.37 16.01
N ASP A 87 1.95 -5.29 16.75
CA ASP A 87 0.83 -4.68 17.45
C ASP A 87 -0.04 -3.94 16.42
N THR A 88 -1.22 -4.49 16.15
CA THR A 88 -2.20 -3.96 15.20
C THR A 88 -3.37 -3.24 15.87
N SER A 89 -3.26 -2.95 17.17
CA SER A 89 -4.33 -2.29 17.94
C SER A 89 -4.70 -0.89 17.43
N LEU A 90 -3.82 -0.30 16.60
CA LEU A 90 -3.99 1.01 15.98
C LEU A 90 -4.27 0.92 14.48
N VAL A 91 -4.52 -0.27 13.95
CA VAL A 91 -5.00 -0.44 12.58
C VAL A 91 -6.52 -0.33 12.58
N THR A 92 -7.03 0.63 11.81
CA THR A 92 -8.47 0.89 11.70
C THR A 92 -9.00 0.35 10.38
N THR A 93 -10.11 -0.39 10.44
CA THR A 93 -10.81 -0.83 9.23
C THR A 93 -11.88 0.19 8.85
N VAL A 94 -11.88 0.61 7.60
CA VAL A 94 -12.85 1.54 7.00
C VAL A 94 -13.78 0.74 6.10
N ASP A 95 -14.93 0.31 6.62
CA ASP A 95 -15.85 -0.62 5.93
C ASP A 95 -16.43 -0.08 4.62
N LYS A 96 -16.52 1.25 4.49
CA LYS A 96 -17.05 1.94 3.29
C LYS A 96 -16.07 2.02 2.13
N ALA A 97 -14.80 1.64 2.33
CA ALA A 97 -13.72 1.78 1.36
C ALA A 97 -13.00 0.45 1.11
N TYR A 98 -12.29 0.36 0.00
CA TYR A 98 -11.26 -0.66 -0.20
C TYR A 98 -9.94 -0.20 0.38
N THR A 99 -9.04 -1.14 0.68
CA THR A 99 -7.65 -0.85 1.02
C THR A 99 -6.98 -0.10 -0.14
N ALA A 100 -6.02 0.77 0.17
CA ALA A 100 -5.22 1.44 -0.87
C ALA A 100 -4.61 0.40 -1.81
N GLN A 101 -4.57 0.73 -3.11
CA GLN A 101 -4.09 -0.20 -4.13
C GLN A 101 -3.34 0.51 -5.24
N ALA A 102 -2.16 0.00 -5.58
CA ALA A 102 -1.47 0.31 -6.83
C ALA A 102 -1.73 -0.79 -7.86
N ILE A 103 -2.16 -0.41 -9.06
CA ILE A 103 -2.29 -1.32 -10.21
C ILE A 103 -1.17 -0.95 -11.16
N ILE A 104 -0.20 -1.85 -11.30
CA ILE A 104 1.07 -1.60 -11.97
C ILE A 104 1.16 -2.52 -13.19
N ILE A 105 1.35 -1.92 -14.35
CA ILE A 105 1.66 -2.66 -15.59
C ILE A 105 3.07 -2.28 -16.00
N THR A 106 3.94 -3.27 -16.20
CA THR A 106 5.33 -3.08 -16.65
C THR A 106 5.51 -3.72 -18.01
N ASP A 107 6.15 -3.01 -18.93
CA ASP A 107 6.51 -3.53 -20.26
C ASP A 107 7.91 -4.18 -20.29
N THR A 108 8.31 -4.72 -21.46
CA THR A 108 9.61 -5.39 -21.63
C THR A 108 10.81 -4.45 -21.55
N ASP A 109 10.60 -3.14 -21.67
CA ASP A 109 11.65 -2.12 -21.54
C ASP A 109 11.68 -1.50 -20.11
N ASN A 110 10.95 -2.11 -19.14
CA ASN A 110 10.77 -1.63 -17.76
C ASN A 110 10.06 -0.27 -17.64
N ASN A 111 9.30 0.15 -18.66
CA ASN A 111 8.39 1.27 -18.49
C ASN A 111 7.18 0.82 -17.67
N GLN A 112 6.63 1.73 -16.87
CA GLN A 112 5.48 1.43 -16.01
C GLN A 112 4.34 2.40 -16.24
N ILE A 113 3.14 1.84 -16.24
CA ILE A 113 1.89 2.60 -16.13
C ILE A 113 1.25 2.17 -14.81
N THR A 114 1.00 3.15 -13.93
CA THR A 114 0.45 2.87 -12.61
C THR A 114 -0.83 3.66 -12.40
N ALA A 115 -1.90 2.96 -12.02
CA ALA A 115 -3.10 3.57 -11.45
C ALA A 115 -3.08 3.35 -9.94
N PHE A 116 -3.21 4.44 -9.17
CA PHE A 116 -3.24 4.38 -7.72
C PHE A 116 -4.62 4.74 -7.18
N HIS A 117 -5.19 3.83 -6.40
CA HIS A 117 -6.44 4.02 -5.68
C HIS A 117 -6.12 4.19 -4.19
N PRO A 118 -6.32 5.37 -3.60
CA PRO A 118 -5.96 5.61 -2.19
C PRO A 118 -6.90 4.91 -1.20
N GLY A 119 -8.17 4.69 -1.55
CA GLY A 119 -9.12 3.96 -0.71
C GLY A 119 -9.15 4.45 0.74
N ALA A 120 -9.12 3.51 1.68
CA ALA A 120 -9.15 3.75 3.12
C ALA A 120 -8.01 4.67 3.64
N MET A 121 -6.91 4.80 2.88
CA MET A 121 -5.81 5.71 3.22
C MET A 121 -6.27 7.17 3.30
N GLN A 122 -7.34 7.55 2.59
CA GLN A 122 -7.88 8.91 2.66
C GLN A 122 -8.51 9.25 4.03
N ASP A 123 -8.96 8.24 4.75
CA ASP A 123 -9.58 8.40 6.07
C ASP A 123 -8.55 8.29 7.22
N ALA A 124 -7.26 8.14 6.92
CA ALA A 124 -6.20 7.93 7.92
C ALA A 124 -6.05 9.11 8.89
N GLY A 125 -6.32 10.35 8.44
CA GLY A 125 -6.31 11.54 9.29
C GLY A 125 -7.42 11.59 10.36
N GLU A 126 -8.45 10.76 10.23
CA GLU A 126 -9.54 10.67 11.21
C GLU A 126 -9.20 9.71 12.38
N VAL A 127 -8.10 8.95 12.27
CA VAL A 127 -7.69 8.00 13.30
C VAL A 127 -6.98 8.73 14.43
N PRO A 128 -7.51 8.68 15.67
CA PRO A 128 -6.93 9.43 16.79
C PRO A 128 -5.57 8.83 17.19
N ILE A 129 -4.60 9.70 17.44
CA ILE A 129 -3.29 9.28 17.96
C ILE A 129 -3.44 8.96 19.46
N PRO A 130 -3.19 7.72 19.89
CA PRO A 130 -3.35 7.34 21.28
C PRO A 130 -2.18 7.85 22.12
N ALA A 131 -2.47 8.24 23.36
CA ALA A 131 -1.44 8.55 24.36
C ALA A 131 -0.83 7.23 24.90
N ARG A 132 0.23 6.73 24.28
CA ARG A 132 0.95 5.51 24.70
C ARG A 132 2.32 5.86 25.27
N LYS A 133 2.49 5.61 26.57
CA LYS A 133 3.74 5.95 27.29
C LYS A 133 4.90 4.98 27.01
N ASP A 134 4.60 3.80 26.51
CA ASP A 134 5.55 2.74 26.14
C ASP A 134 6.28 3.04 24.81
N LEU A 135 5.68 3.87 23.96
CA LEU A 135 6.27 4.28 22.68
C LEU A 135 7.35 5.35 22.90
N LYS A 136 8.54 5.11 22.40
CA LYS A 136 9.69 6.03 22.51
C LYS A 136 10.18 6.53 21.15
N ILE A 137 9.78 5.83 20.08
CA ILE A 137 10.15 6.13 18.70
C ILE A 137 8.88 6.10 17.87
N ALA A 138 8.74 7.08 16.97
CA ALA A 138 7.73 7.09 15.94
C ALA A 138 8.39 7.30 14.57
N ILE A 139 7.96 6.53 13.59
CA ILE A 139 8.32 6.67 12.19
C ILE A 139 7.05 7.12 11.48
N ILE A 140 7.10 8.30 10.85
CA ILE A 140 6.00 8.83 10.05
C ILE A 140 6.40 8.68 8.59
N ALA A 141 5.66 7.86 7.87
CA ALA A 141 5.87 7.54 6.47
C ALA A 141 4.69 8.07 5.63
N PRO A 142 4.83 8.12 4.30
CA PRO A 142 3.77 8.57 3.42
C PRO A 142 2.43 7.88 3.65
N ASP A 143 1.38 8.70 3.78
CA ASP A 143 0.00 8.30 4.02
C ASP A 143 -0.96 9.32 3.40
N GLY A 144 -2.25 9.29 3.74
CA GLY A 144 -3.21 10.32 3.37
C GLY A 144 -2.76 11.71 3.82
N ARG A 145 -3.15 12.73 3.04
CA ARG A 145 -2.71 14.12 3.24
C ARG A 145 -2.89 14.62 4.68
N ASP A 146 -4.04 14.30 5.29
CA ASP A 146 -4.41 14.82 6.60
C ASP A 146 -3.89 13.92 7.75
N ALA A 147 -3.23 12.81 7.42
CA ALA A 147 -2.63 11.88 8.38
C ALA A 147 -1.16 12.19 8.69
N MET A 148 -0.49 12.97 7.86
CA MET A 148 0.90 13.37 8.01
C MET A 148 1.00 14.74 8.66
#